data_0f9db290e91254548a184ed65c4ad1ea
#
_entry.id   0f9db290e91254548a184ed65c4ad1ea
#
_cell.length_a   1.000
_cell.length_b   1.000
_cell.length_c   1.000
_cell.angle_alpha   90.00
_cell.angle_beta   90.00
_cell.angle_gamma   90.00
#
_symmetry.space_group_name_H-M   'P 1'
#
loop_
_entity.id
_entity.type
_entity.pdbx_description
1 polymer ?
#
loop_
_entity_poly.entity_id
_entity_poly.type
_entity_poly.pdbx_seq_one_letter_code
_entity_poly.pdbx_strand_id
1 'polypeptide(L)'
;CASARQALLSAAAMRWQVNVADLTVHDGVISTRQGDRKISYIALLDGAALNVKLDPKAPLKAYTDHKIVGQSIARVDIPDKVTGKFLYMHDFKLPGMLHARMIRPPGLGGKLLSVDDSAARKVNGFVKVVRKHDFLAVVCQSEWAAVKAARALKAQWETPNTMPEQAKLYDYWRKLPVAKNEAVIKTGDITNALAGASQRIKATYDFAPHTHGSIGPSCAVADFKDGGCTVWSASQATHSLQAELSTVLEIPKERIRMIYVDGAGCYGRNGHEDCSGDAALVSQLVGAPVRVQWMRADEHGWDPKSPPTLVDMEAGLDASGMPVAWRSEFFIAQANGTLEEFPLLAAVLSGVKRKGHYTGNLQKNADVLYQFPNIQTEVHRLADTAFRTSHLRTPGRMQNTFA
;
A
#
# COMPACT_ATOMS: atom_id res chain seq x y z
N CYS A 1 -10.67 20.51 -8.95
CA CYS A 1 -11.74 21.35 -8.35
C CYS A 1 -11.95 22.66 -9.11
N ALA A 2 -10.89 23.47 -9.39
CA ALA A 2 -11.06 24.77 -10.08
C ALA A 2 -11.71 24.63 -11.46
N SER A 3 -11.24 23.70 -12.29
CA SER A 3 -11.84 23.44 -13.62
C SER A 3 -13.31 23.01 -13.52
N ALA A 4 -13.66 22.15 -12.57
CA ALA A 4 -15.04 21.73 -12.36
C ALA A 4 -15.92 22.90 -11.92
N ARG A 5 -15.44 23.72 -10.98
CA ARG A 5 -16.15 24.94 -10.56
C ARG A 5 -16.37 25.90 -11.73
N GLN A 6 -15.35 26.12 -12.56
CA GLN A 6 -15.44 26.98 -13.72
C GLN A 6 -16.46 26.46 -14.74
N ALA A 7 -16.47 25.16 -15.00
CA ALA A 7 -17.44 24.56 -15.91
C ALA A 7 -18.89 24.71 -15.41
N LEU A 8 -19.12 24.52 -14.10
CA LEU A 8 -20.44 24.70 -13.49
C LEU A 8 -20.89 26.18 -13.55
N LEU A 9 -19.98 27.10 -13.28
CA LEU A 9 -20.28 28.54 -13.44
C LEU A 9 -20.60 28.89 -14.89
N SER A 10 -19.84 28.33 -15.85
CA SER A 10 -20.11 28.57 -17.28
C SER A 10 -21.49 27.99 -17.72
N ALA A 11 -21.85 26.80 -17.21
CA ALA A 11 -23.14 26.18 -17.49
C ALA A 11 -24.30 27.01 -16.92
N ALA A 12 -24.17 27.54 -15.69
CA ALA A 12 -25.17 28.43 -15.11
C ALA A 12 -25.26 29.77 -15.87
N ALA A 13 -24.11 30.34 -16.28
CA ALA A 13 -24.04 31.57 -17.07
C ALA A 13 -24.75 31.41 -18.42
N MET A 14 -24.53 30.30 -19.11
CA MET A 14 -25.24 29.97 -20.36
C MET A 14 -26.75 29.81 -20.13
N ARG A 15 -27.15 29.07 -19.09
CA ARG A 15 -28.57 28.85 -18.76
C ARG A 15 -29.31 30.18 -18.46
N TRP A 16 -28.63 31.12 -17.83
CA TRP A 16 -29.23 32.39 -17.43
C TRP A 16 -28.94 33.55 -18.37
N GLN A 17 -28.10 33.32 -19.40
CA GLN A 17 -27.66 34.35 -20.36
C GLN A 17 -26.99 35.54 -19.66
N VAL A 18 -26.09 35.29 -18.72
CA VAL A 18 -25.33 36.30 -17.96
C VAL A 18 -23.82 36.02 -18.06
N ASN A 19 -22.98 36.97 -17.70
CA ASN A 19 -21.54 36.74 -17.62
C ASN A 19 -21.18 35.89 -16.41
N VAL A 20 -20.19 35.01 -16.55
CA VAL A 20 -19.64 34.21 -15.43
C VAL A 20 -19.16 35.14 -14.29
N ALA A 21 -18.65 36.32 -14.63
CA ALA A 21 -18.20 37.33 -13.64
C ALA A 21 -19.34 37.86 -12.74
N ASP A 22 -20.59 37.74 -13.18
CA ASP A 22 -21.76 38.19 -12.42
C ASP A 22 -22.31 37.09 -11.49
N LEU A 23 -21.63 35.94 -11.46
CA LEU A 23 -22.01 34.81 -10.63
C LEU A 23 -21.11 34.70 -9.39
N THR A 24 -21.72 34.24 -8.32
CA THR A 24 -21.05 33.89 -7.07
C THR A 24 -21.42 32.45 -6.68
N VAL A 25 -20.57 31.81 -5.85
CA VAL A 25 -20.83 30.44 -5.35
C VAL A 25 -20.65 30.45 -3.85
N HIS A 26 -21.66 29.97 -3.16
CA HIS A 26 -21.60 29.67 -1.73
C HIS A 26 -22.23 28.29 -1.45
N ASP A 27 -21.53 27.43 -0.75
CA ASP A 27 -21.96 26.08 -0.34
C ASP A 27 -22.60 25.24 -1.47
N GLY A 28 -21.95 25.28 -2.65
CA GLY A 28 -22.43 24.54 -3.83
C GLY A 28 -23.65 25.11 -4.52
N VAL A 29 -24.07 26.33 -4.13
CA VAL A 29 -25.15 27.09 -4.78
C VAL A 29 -24.56 28.25 -5.57
N ILE A 30 -24.85 28.28 -6.88
CA ILE A 30 -24.53 29.40 -7.76
C ILE A 30 -25.66 30.44 -7.64
N SER A 31 -25.31 31.70 -7.53
CA SER A 31 -26.26 32.79 -7.55
C SER A 31 -25.72 33.96 -8.37
N THR A 32 -26.62 34.74 -8.95
CA THR A 32 -26.29 36.08 -9.49
C THR A 32 -25.86 37.02 -8.36
N ARG A 33 -25.01 37.99 -8.62
CA ARG A 33 -24.62 39.00 -7.61
C ARG A 33 -25.81 39.75 -7.02
N GLN A 34 -26.87 39.94 -7.80
CA GLN A 34 -28.10 40.56 -7.36
C GLN A 34 -28.98 39.65 -6.51
N GLY A 35 -28.71 38.31 -6.55
CA GLY A 35 -29.39 37.31 -5.72
C GLY A 35 -30.76 36.90 -6.20
N ASP A 36 -31.18 37.35 -7.39
CA ASP A 36 -32.49 37.06 -8.00
C ASP A 36 -32.60 35.64 -8.56
N ARG A 37 -31.46 35.02 -8.90
CA ARG A 37 -31.40 33.64 -9.42
C ARG A 37 -30.45 32.78 -8.61
N LYS A 38 -30.86 31.56 -8.31
CA LYS A 38 -30.05 30.59 -7.55
C LYS A 38 -30.24 29.16 -8.10
N ILE A 39 -29.19 28.40 -8.17
CA ILE A 39 -29.22 26.97 -8.54
C ILE A 39 -28.10 26.23 -7.84
N SER A 40 -28.39 25.06 -7.27
CA SER A 40 -27.34 24.20 -6.73
C SER A 40 -26.58 23.47 -7.85
N TYR A 41 -25.35 23.04 -7.59
CA TYR A 41 -24.58 22.20 -8.51
C TYR A 41 -25.34 20.96 -8.91
N ILE A 42 -26.03 20.31 -7.95
CA ILE A 42 -26.81 19.08 -8.17
C ILE A 42 -27.99 19.38 -9.12
N ALA A 43 -28.76 20.45 -8.85
CA ALA A 43 -29.90 20.84 -9.69
C ALA A 43 -29.46 21.32 -11.08
N LEU A 44 -28.26 21.91 -11.19
CA LEU A 44 -27.72 22.34 -12.48
C LEU A 44 -27.34 21.13 -13.36
N LEU A 45 -26.81 20.07 -12.76
CA LEU A 45 -26.41 18.85 -13.47
C LEU A 45 -27.59 17.94 -13.80
N ASP A 46 -28.68 18.01 -13.04
CA ASP A 46 -29.92 17.24 -13.26
C ASP A 46 -29.65 15.74 -13.49
N GLY A 47 -28.81 15.16 -12.67
CA GLY A 47 -28.38 13.75 -12.77
C GLY A 47 -27.33 13.45 -13.84
N ALA A 48 -26.94 14.43 -14.66
CA ALA A 48 -25.88 14.23 -15.66
C ALA A 48 -24.48 14.23 -15.01
N ALA A 49 -23.59 13.43 -15.57
CA ALA A 49 -22.18 13.44 -15.16
C ALA A 49 -21.49 14.71 -15.64
N LEU A 50 -20.71 15.33 -14.75
CA LEU A 50 -19.84 16.45 -15.11
C LEU A 50 -18.63 15.95 -15.90
N ASN A 51 -18.71 15.97 -17.23
CA ASN A 51 -17.63 15.56 -18.10
C ASN A 51 -16.87 16.80 -18.63
N VAL A 52 -15.76 17.16 -17.98
CA VAL A 52 -14.93 18.31 -18.34
C VAL A 52 -13.46 17.94 -18.42
N LYS A 53 -12.76 18.53 -19.40
CA LYS A 53 -11.30 18.44 -19.46
C LYS A 53 -10.68 19.29 -18.36
N LEU A 54 -9.56 18.82 -17.81
CA LEU A 54 -8.76 19.59 -16.88
C LEU A 54 -8.24 20.86 -17.59
N ASP A 55 -8.55 22.00 -17.04
CA ASP A 55 -7.97 23.29 -17.45
C ASP A 55 -6.90 23.71 -16.44
N PRO A 56 -5.61 23.66 -16.80
CA PRO A 56 -4.54 24.06 -15.89
C PRO A 56 -4.53 25.57 -15.60
N LYS A 57 -5.24 26.37 -16.41
CA LYS A 57 -5.37 27.82 -16.25
C LYS A 57 -6.66 28.25 -15.52
N ALA A 58 -7.48 27.28 -15.07
CA ALA A 58 -8.69 27.59 -14.34
C ALA A 58 -8.38 28.47 -13.10
N PRO A 59 -9.09 29.58 -12.88
CA PRO A 59 -8.79 30.51 -11.81
C PRO A 59 -8.94 29.85 -10.44
N LEU A 60 -7.89 29.94 -9.64
CA LEU A 60 -7.87 29.48 -8.25
C LEU A 60 -8.44 30.56 -7.33
N LYS A 61 -9.04 30.14 -6.20
CA LYS A 61 -9.34 31.08 -5.11
C LYS A 61 -8.03 31.62 -4.53
N ALA A 62 -7.99 32.90 -4.23
CA ALA A 62 -6.93 33.47 -3.40
C ALA A 62 -6.95 32.81 -2.02
N TYR A 63 -5.79 32.64 -1.41
CA TYR A 63 -5.70 32.01 -0.08
C TYR A 63 -6.47 32.78 0.99
N THR A 64 -6.55 34.10 0.86
CA THR A 64 -7.35 35.02 1.70
C THR A 64 -8.86 34.75 1.65
N ASP A 65 -9.33 34.14 0.57
CA ASP A 65 -10.75 33.80 0.37
C ASP A 65 -11.10 32.40 0.87
N HIS A 66 -10.12 31.66 1.43
CA HIS A 66 -10.37 30.37 1.99
C HIS A 66 -11.11 30.48 3.33
N LYS A 67 -12.24 29.76 3.45
CA LYS A 67 -13.09 29.76 4.65
C LYS A 67 -13.04 28.44 5.42
N ILE A 68 -12.46 27.41 4.82
CA ILE A 68 -12.35 26.07 5.41
C ILE A 68 -10.87 25.69 5.56
N VAL A 69 -10.12 25.81 4.47
CA VAL A 69 -8.66 25.57 4.51
C VAL A 69 -8.01 26.62 5.43
N GLY A 70 -7.18 26.16 6.35
CA GLY A 70 -6.55 27.01 7.36
C GLY A 70 -7.40 27.27 8.61
N GLN A 71 -8.61 26.69 8.68
CA GLN A 71 -9.47 26.77 9.87
C GLN A 71 -9.45 25.45 10.65
N SER A 72 -9.70 25.53 11.94
CA SER A 72 -9.91 24.36 12.79
C SER A 72 -11.31 23.79 12.55
N ILE A 73 -11.37 22.74 11.73
CA ILE A 73 -12.63 22.05 11.41
C ILE A 73 -12.68 20.74 12.19
N ALA A 74 -13.76 20.52 12.90
CA ALA A 74 -13.98 19.27 13.64
C ALA A 74 -14.07 18.07 12.67
N ARG A 75 -13.38 16.99 13.00
CA ARG A 75 -13.48 15.75 12.22
C ARG A 75 -14.84 15.10 12.44
N VAL A 76 -15.50 14.74 11.35
CA VAL A 76 -16.85 14.17 11.35
C VAL A 76 -16.91 12.75 11.89
N ASP A 77 -15.80 12.01 11.88
CA ASP A 77 -15.69 10.61 12.29
C ASP A 77 -15.40 10.42 13.78
N ILE A 78 -14.93 11.45 14.48
CA ILE A 78 -14.53 11.35 15.90
C ILE A 78 -15.70 10.97 16.82
N PRO A 79 -16.90 11.57 16.73
CA PRO A 79 -18.00 11.22 17.63
C PRO A 79 -18.36 9.72 17.58
N ASP A 80 -18.43 9.14 16.38
CA ASP A 80 -18.73 7.73 16.22
C ASP A 80 -17.60 6.83 16.72
N LYS A 81 -16.34 7.22 16.51
CA LYS A 81 -15.16 6.49 17.00
C LYS A 81 -15.12 6.42 18.53
N VAL A 82 -15.35 7.54 19.22
CA VAL A 82 -15.29 7.59 20.69
C VAL A 82 -16.50 6.97 21.37
N THR A 83 -17.61 6.82 20.65
CA THR A 83 -18.84 6.17 21.17
C THR A 83 -18.97 4.70 20.76
N GLY A 84 -18.01 4.17 20.01
CA GLY A 84 -18.04 2.78 19.52
C GLY A 84 -19.08 2.51 18.42
N LYS A 85 -19.62 3.55 17.80
CA LYS A 85 -20.56 3.44 16.66
C LYS A 85 -19.88 3.32 15.31
N PHE A 86 -18.61 3.72 15.24
CA PHE A 86 -17.85 3.67 14.01
C PHE A 86 -17.61 2.25 13.56
N LEU A 87 -17.88 1.97 12.27
CA LEU A 87 -17.75 0.63 11.71
C LEU A 87 -16.35 0.45 11.11
N TYR A 88 -15.55 -0.42 11.70
CA TYR A 88 -14.28 -0.85 11.16
C TYR A 88 -14.41 -2.12 10.31
N MET A 89 -13.37 -2.44 9.53
CA MET A 89 -13.35 -3.62 8.66
C MET A 89 -13.63 -4.93 9.43
N HIS A 90 -13.17 -5.02 10.67
CA HIS A 90 -13.40 -6.18 11.53
C HIS A 90 -14.85 -6.34 12.00
N ASP A 91 -15.62 -5.25 12.00
CA ASP A 91 -17.03 -5.22 12.41
C ASP A 91 -17.98 -5.39 11.21
N PHE A 92 -17.47 -5.18 9.99
CA PHE A 92 -18.29 -5.19 8.77
C PHE A 92 -18.89 -6.57 8.50
N LYS A 93 -20.16 -6.66 8.20
CA LYS A 93 -20.90 -7.91 7.98
C LYS A 93 -21.79 -7.81 6.75
N LEU A 94 -21.92 -8.93 6.04
CA LEU A 94 -22.90 -9.13 4.96
C LEU A 94 -23.87 -10.26 5.30
N PRO A 95 -25.10 -10.24 4.80
CA PRO A 95 -26.02 -11.36 4.91
C PRO A 95 -25.41 -12.64 4.30
N GLY A 96 -25.48 -13.76 5.01
CA GLY A 96 -24.96 -15.03 4.54
C GLY A 96 -23.43 -15.13 4.47
N MET A 97 -22.71 -14.17 5.03
CA MET A 97 -21.24 -14.14 5.01
C MET A 97 -20.64 -15.34 5.73
N LEU A 98 -19.70 -16.00 5.07
CA LEU A 98 -18.86 -17.04 5.61
C LEU A 98 -17.54 -16.47 6.13
N HIS A 99 -16.82 -17.27 6.90
CA HIS A 99 -15.52 -16.89 7.48
C HIS A 99 -14.44 -17.86 7.02
N ALA A 100 -13.31 -17.33 6.57
CA ALA A 100 -12.18 -18.14 6.15
C ALA A 100 -10.91 -17.86 6.95
N ARG A 101 -10.08 -18.87 7.07
CA ARG A 101 -8.70 -18.81 7.55
C ARG A 101 -7.78 -19.43 6.52
N MET A 102 -6.68 -18.75 6.26
CA MET A 102 -5.66 -19.21 5.33
C MET A 102 -4.79 -20.27 5.98
N ILE A 103 -4.36 -21.24 5.18
CA ILE A 103 -3.33 -22.22 5.56
C ILE A 103 -2.12 -21.92 4.68
N ARG A 104 -1.05 -21.49 5.31
CA ARG A 104 0.16 -21.04 4.62
C ARG A 104 1.29 -22.06 4.70
N PRO A 105 2.18 -22.13 3.70
CA PRO A 105 3.41 -22.90 3.81
C PRO A 105 4.30 -22.37 4.95
N PRO A 106 5.23 -23.16 5.46
CA PRO A 106 6.17 -22.72 6.50
C PRO A 106 7.12 -21.61 6.07
N GLY A 107 7.30 -21.39 4.77
CA GLY A 107 8.17 -20.36 4.21
C GLY A 107 7.85 -20.04 2.76
N LEU A 108 8.49 -18.99 2.24
CA LEU A 108 8.34 -18.54 0.85
C LEU A 108 8.76 -19.66 -0.13
N GLY A 109 8.00 -19.81 -1.21
CA GLY A 109 8.26 -20.82 -2.23
C GLY A 109 7.84 -22.24 -1.85
N GLY A 110 7.16 -22.41 -0.70
CA GLY A 110 6.62 -23.71 -0.29
C GLY A 110 5.55 -24.22 -1.25
N LYS A 111 5.60 -25.51 -1.58
CA LYS A 111 4.65 -26.19 -2.46
C LYS A 111 3.77 -27.15 -1.66
N LEU A 112 2.48 -27.09 -1.90
CA LEU A 112 1.49 -27.93 -1.22
C LEU A 112 1.50 -29.36 -1.80
N LEU A 113 1.94 -30.32 -1.01
CA LEU A 113 2.00 -31.74 -1.38
C LEU A 113 0.66 -32.42 -1.12
N SER A 114 0.18 -32.38 0.13
CA SER A 114 -1.06 -33.05 0.53
C SER A 114 -1.84 -32.28 1.58
N VAL A 115 -3.14 -32.57 1.67
CA VAL A 115 -4.05 -31.99 2.66
C VAL A 115 -4.88 -33.13 3.27
N ASP A 116 -4.88 -33.23 4.61
CA ASP A 116 -5.82 -34.04 5.37
C ASP A 116 -6.77 -33.10 6.13
N ASP A 117 -8.00 -33.02 5.67
CA ASP A 117 -9.07 -32.19 6.24
C ASP A 117 -10.05 -32.98 7.12
N SER A 118 -9.78 -34.27 7.38
CA SER A 118 -10.66 -35.18 8.12
C SER A 118 -11.06 -34.65 9.51
N ALA A 119 -10.11 -34.05 10.22
CA ALA A 119 -10.35 -33.44 11.53
C ALA A 119 -11.04 -32.07 11.40
N ALA A 120 -10.73 -31.27 10.39
CA ALA A 120 -11.38 -29.98 10.14
C ALA A 120 -12.86 -30.16 9.81
N ARG A 121 -13.24 -31.18 9.06
CA ARG A 121 -14.64 -31.50 8.72
C ARG A 121 -15.51 -31.80 9.93
N LYS A 122 -14.93 -32.23 11.05
CA LYS A 122 -15.66 -32.51 12.31
C LYS A 122 -15.95 -31.22 13.12
N VAL A 123 -15.43 -30.08 12.72
CA VAL A 123 -15.70 -28.81 13.40
C VAL A 123 -17.12 -28.36 13.07
N ASN A 124 -17.94 -28.11 14.10
CA ASN A 124 -19.29 -27.59 13.89
C ASN A 124 -19.24 -26.24 13.15
N GLY A 125 -20.03 -26.11 12.09
CA GLY A 125 -20.03 -24.97 11.19
C GLY A 125 -18.96 -25.01 10.08
N PHE A 126 -18.24 -26.13 9.91
CA PHE A 126 -17.39 -26.33 8.74
C PHE A 126 -18.20 -26.32 7.45
N VAL A 127 -17.71 -25.64 6.44
CA VAL A 127 -18.35 -25.56 5.11
C VAL A 127 -17.49 -26.24 4.06
N LYS A 128 -16.23 -25.83 3.89
CA LYS A 128 -15.38 -26.31 2.79
C LYS A 128 -13.90 -26.03 3.05
N VAL A 129 -13.04 -26.88 2.51
CA VAL A 129 -11.66 -26.53 2.20
C VAL A 129 -11.60 -26.08 0.76
N VAL A 130 -10.95 -24.96 0.48
CA VAL A 130 -10.68 -24.45 -0.87
C VAL A 130 -9.19 -24.55 -1.17
N ARG A 131 -8.87 -25.01 -2.38
CA ARG A 131 -7.50 -25.15 -2.87
C ARG A 131 -7.42 -24.70 -4.33
N LYS A 132 -6.41 -23.91 -4.66
CA LYS A 132 -5.99 -23.62 -6.05
C LYS A 132 -4.46 -23.60 -6.05
N HIS A 133 -3.81 -24.62 -6.62
CA HIS A 133 -2.36 -24.86 -6.52
C HIS A 133 -1.92 -24.89 -5.05
N ASP A 134 -1.05 -23.95 -4.63
CA ASP A 134 -0.51 -23.82 -3.27
C ASP A 134 -1.38 -22.92 -2.38
N PHE A 135 -2.41 -22.30 -2.94
CA PHE A 135 -3.40 -21.54 -2.19
C PHE A 135 -4.36 -22.47 -1.46
N LEU A 136 -4.44 -22.33 -0.13
CA LEU A 136 -5.24 -23.20 0.72
C LEU A 136 -5.95 -22.40 1.80
N ALA A 137 -7.25 -22.64 1.99
CA ALA A 137 -8.03 -22.07 3.07
C ALA A 137 -9.11 -23.01 3.57
N VAL A 138 -9.54 -22.83 4.82
CA VAL A 138 -10.78 -23.43 5.36
C VAL A 138 -11.86 -22.36 5.46
N VAL A 139 -13.10 -22.76 5.17
CA VAL A 139 -14.28 -21.88 5.18
C VAL A 139 -15.32 -22.48 6.13
N CYS A 140 -15.85 -21.64 7.01
CA CYS A 140 -16.83 -22.01 8.02
C CYS A 140 -17.94 -20.96 8.16
N GLN A 141 -19.02 -21.33 8.84
CA GLN A 141 -20.16 -20.43 9.12
C GLN A 141 -19.84 -19.35 10.16
N SER A 142 -18.85 -19.56 11.01
CA SER A 142 -18.45 -18.60 12.02
C SER A 142 -16.93 -18.45 12.08
N GLU A 143 -16.48 -17.30 12.58
CA GLU A 143 -15.08 -16.98 12.72
C GLU A 143 -14.33 -18.00 13.59
N TRP A 144 -14.90 -18.33 14.76
CA TRP A 144 -14.27 -19.27 15.67
C TRP A 144 -14.23 -20.71 15.12
N ALA A 145 -15.26 -21.10 14.36
CA ALA A 145 -15.25 -22.37 13.65
C ALA A 145 -14.09 -22.42 12.62
N ALA A 146 -13.87 -21.32 11.88
CA ALA A 146 -12.77 -21.22 10.92
C ALA A 146 -11.39 -21.33 11.62
N VAL A 147 -11.21 -20.69 12.77
CA VAL A 147 -9.98 -20.82 13.57
C VAL A 147 -9.76 -22.26 14.02
N LYS A 148 -10.79 -22.93 14.54
CA LYS A 148 -10.69 -24.34 14.97
C LYS A 148 -10.39 -25.26 13.80
N ALA A 149 -11.07 -25.08 12.68
CA ALA A 149 -10.88 -25.90 11.49
C ALA A 149 -9.48 -25.71 10.88
N ALA A 150 -8.96 -24.48 10.87
CA ALA A 150 -7.61 -24.19 10.41
C ALA A 150 -6.54 -24.88 11.26
N ARG A 151 -6.73 -24.92 12.59
CA ARG A 151 -5.82 -25.62 13.52
C ARG A 151 -5.90 -27.13 13.40
N ALA A 152 -7.05 -27.67 13.03
CA ALA A 152 -7.29 -29.10 12.89
C ALA A 152 -6.84 -29.66 11.53
N LEU A 153 -6.78 -28.83 10.48
CA LEU A 153 -6.34 -29.23 9.15
C LEU A 153 -4.84 -29.52 9.17
N LYS A 154 -4.44 -30.61 8.52
CA LYS A 154 -3.03 -30.95 8.32
C LYS A 154 -2.68 -30.78 6.85
N ALA A 155 -1.63 -30.00 6.60
CA ALA A 155 -1.08 -29.80 5.27
C ALA A 155 0.40 -30.17 5.27
N GLN A 156 0.84 -30.90 4.24
CA GLN A 156 2.24 -31.20 4.01
C GLN A 156 2.78 -30.30 2.92
N TRP A 157 3.95 -29.74 3.16
CA TRP A 157 4.58 -28.78 2.28
C TRP A 157 6.01 -29.19 1.97
N GLU A 158 6.43 -29.05 0.72
CA GLU A 158 7.83 -28.97 0.35
C GLU A 158 8.26 -27.52 0.52
N THR A 159 9.23 -27.24 1.38
CA THR A 159 9.68 -25.88 1.66
C THR A 159 11.15 -25.74 1.32
N PRO A 160 11.50 -24.97 0.29
CA PRO A 160 12.88 -24.70 -0.02
C PRO A 160 13.51 -23.80 1.05
N ASN A 161 14.77 -24.02 1.38
CA ASN A 161 15.54 -23.16 2.26
C ASN A 161 16.08 -21.96 1.45
N THR A 162 15.26 -20.91 1.31
CA THR A 162 15.59 -19.72 0.52
C THR A 162 16.00 -18.51 1.36
N MET A 163 15.86 -18.62 2.70
CA MET A 163 16.14 -17.51 3.60
C MET A 163 17.59 -17.54 4.07
N PRO A 164 18.31 -16.41 4.07
CA PRO A 164 19.62 -16.32 4.68
C PRO A 164 19.54 -16.47 6.20
N GLU A 165 20.62 -16.88 6.84
CA GLU A 165 20.74 -16.80 8.29
C GLU A 165 20.60 -15.34 8.74
N GLN A 166 19.81 -15.08 9.77
CA GLN A 166 19.55 -13.72 10.26
C GLN A 166 20.82 -12.98 10.61
N ALA A 167 21.79 -13.63 11.25
CA ALA A 167 23.08 -13.03 11.61
C ALA A 167 23.93 -12.62 10.40
N LYS A 168 23.65 -13.17 9.22
CA LYS A 168 24.39 -12.91 7.98
C LYS A 168 23.54 -12.12 6.96
N LEU A 169 22.41 -11.55 7.36
CA LEU A 169 21.47 -10.90 6.45
C LEU A 169 22.15 -9.79 5.64
N TYR A 170 22.95 -8.94 6.26
CA TYR A 170 23.60 -7.82 5.59
C TYR A 170 24.78 -8.24 4.72
N ASP A 171 25.50 -9.30 5.09
CA ASP A 171 26.51 -9.92 4.23
C ASP A 171 25.87 -10.54 2.98
N TYR A 172 24.73 -11.20 3.16
CA TYR A 172 23.92 -11.70 2.04
C TYR A 172 23.46 -10.54 1.16
N TRP A 173 22.94 -9.45 1.75
CA TRP A 173 22.47 -8.27 1.05
C TRP A 173 23.55 -7.63 0.17
N ARG A 174 24.76 -7.46 0.69
CA ARG A 174 25.90 -6.93 -0.05
C ARG A 174 26.35 -7.80 -1.24
N LYS A 175 26.08 -9.09 -1.19
CA LYS A 175 26.45 -10.06 -2.24
C LYS A 175 25.41 -10.20 -3.33
N LEU A 176 24.21 -9.63 -3.16
CA LEU A 176 23.19 -9.68 -4.18
C LEU A 176 23.64 -8.91 -5.44
N PRO A 177 23.26 -9.40 -6.63
CA PRO A 177 23.53 -8.66 -7.87
C PRO A 177 22.92 -7.27 -7.84
N VAL A 178 23.69 -6.27 -8.23
CA VAL A 178 23.20 -4.90 -8.41
C VAL A 178 22.59 -4.79 -9.81
N ALA A 179 21.28 -4.52 -9.88
CA ALA A 179 20.57 -4.34 -11.14
C ALA A 179 20.80 -2.95 -11.72
N LYS A 180 20.98 -1.93 -10.85
CA LYS A 180 21.20 -0.54 -11.28
C LYS A 180 21.94 0.23 -10.22
N ASN A 181 22.95 1.01 -10.66
CA ASN A 181 23.56 2.08 -9.88
C ASN A 181 22.94 3.42 -10.29
N GLU A 182 22.61 4.25 -9.32
CA GLU A 182 21.94 5.53 -9.52
C GLU A 182 22.62 6.61 -8.68
N ALA A 183 23.30 7.55 -9.35
CA ALA A 183 23.84 8.74 -8.68
C ALA A 183 22.68 9.71 -8.41
N VAL A 184 22.35 9.92 -7.13
CA VAL A 184 21.30 10.84 -6.69
C VAL A 184 21.86 12.26 -6.60
N ILE A 185 23.07 12.41 -6.05
CA ILE A 185 23.82 13.65 -5.98
C ILE A 185 25.25 13.38 -6.40
N LYS A 186 25.81 14.32 -7.15
CA LYS A 186 27.24 14.30 -7.48
C LYS A 186 27.71 15.73 -7.72
N THR A 187 28.57 16.22 -6.82
CA THR A 187 29.20 17.56 -6.91
C THR A 187 30.66 17.43 -6.53
N GLY A 188 31.54 18.14 -7.23
CA GLY A 188 32.97 18.12 -7.00
C GLY A 188 33.64 16.80 -7.39
N ASP A 189 34.82 16.56 -6.83
CA ASP A 189 35.59 15.32 -6.99
C ASP A 189 35.77 14.62 -5.64
N ILE A 190 34.82 13.73 -5.35
CA ILE A 190 34.76 13.02 -4.08
C ILE A 190 36.00 12.14 -3.86
N THR A 191 36.54 11.56 -4.92
CA THR A 191 37.68 10.64 -4.81
C THR A 191 38.94 11.38 -4.37
N ASN A 192 39.28 12.47 -5.05
CA ASN A 192 40.44 13.28 -4.71
C ASN A 192 40.26 14.01 -3.37
N ALA A 193 39.05 14.48 -3.07
CA ALA A 193 38.74 15.13 -1.80
C ALA A 193 38.88 14.18 -0.60
N LEU A 194 38.44 12.95 -0.71
CA LEU A 194 38.65 11.93 0.32
C LEU A 194 40.13 11.53 0.44
N ALA A 195 40.84 11.41 -0.70
CA ALA A 195 42.26 11.08 -0.68
C ALA A 195 43.12 12.17 -0.02
N GLY A 196 42.78 13.45 -0.21
CA GLY A 196 43.46 14.61 0.35
C GLY A 196 43.00 15.02 1.75
N ALA A 197 41.98 14.37 2.31
CA ALA A 197 41.46 14.71 3.64
C ALA A 197 42.48 14.41 4.76
N SER A 198 42.57 15.33 5.73
CA SER A 198 43.43 15.15 6.92
C SER A 198 42.93 14.04 7.84
N GLN A 199 41.60 13.85 7.88
CA GLN A 199 40.97 12.78 8.61
C GLN A 199 39.83 12.18 7.79
N ARG A 200 39.68 10.86 7.88
CA ARG A 200 38.53 10.14 7.24
C ARG A 200 37.76 9.42 8.32
N ILE A 201 36.44 9.56 8.25
CA ILE A 201 35.50 8.89 9.13
C ILE A 201 34.64 8.00 8.27
N LYS A 202 34.48 6.73 8.68
CA LYS A 202 33.62 5.75 8.00
C LYS A 202 32.64 5.17 8.97
N ALA A 203 31.41 4.98 8.53
CA ALA A 203 30.37 4.30 9.28
C ALA A 203 29.49 3.49 8.35
N THR A 204 28.97 2.38 8.86
CA THR A 204 27.92 1.59 8.21
C THR A 204 26.70 1.58 9.11
N TYR A 205 25.56 1.88 8.53
CA TYR A 205 24.26 1.84 9.22
C TYR A 205 23.38 0.78 8.56
N ASP A 206 22.68 0.03 9.37
CA ASP A 206 21.72 -0.95 8.90
C ASP A 206 20.33 -0.64 9.43
N PHE A 207 19.34 -0.80 8.57
CA PHE A 207 17.93 -0.69 8.91
C PHE A 207 17.25 -2.04 8.69
N ALA A 208 16.87 -2.68 9.80
CA ALA A 208 16.31 -4.02 9.77
C ALA A 208 14.91 -4.08 9.10
N PRO A 209 14.54 -5.22 8.51
CA PRO A 209 13.17 -5.42 8.07
C PRO A 209 12.21 -5.44 9.27
N HIS A 210 11.12 -4.67 9.18
CA HIS A 210 10.12 -4.58 10.23
C HIS A 210 8.76 -5.04 9.73
N THR A 211 7.98 -5.66 10.60
CA THR A 211 6.54 -5.87 10.38
C THR A 211 5.77 -4.61 10.71
N HIS A 212 4.60 -4.42 10.12
CA HIS A 212 3.76 -3.25 10.37
C HIS A 212 3.12 -3.26 11.76
N GLY A 213 2.80 -4.44 12.29
CA GLY A 213 2.28 -4.60 13.64
C GLY A 213 0.98 -3.84 13.89
N SER A 214 0.08 -3.76 12.90
CA SER A 214 -1.21 -3.09 13.05
C SER A 214 -1.99 -3.66 14.23
N ILE A 215 -2.75 -2.82 14.95
CA ILE A 215 -3.52 -3.22 16.15
C ILE A 215 -4.43 -4.40 15.83
N GLY A 216 -5.24 -4.31 14.76
CA GLY A 216 -5.99 -5.45 14.22
C GLY A 216 -5.21 -6.10 13.08
N PRO A 217 -5.19 -7.45 13.00
CA PRO A 217 -4.62 -8.16 11.85
C PRO A 217 -5.34 -7.82 10.55
N SER A 218 -4.72 -8.14 9.41
CA SER A 218 -5.31 -7.96 8.08
C SER A 218 -6.70 -8.58 8.00
N CYS A 219 -7.67 -7.82 7.47
CA CYS A 219 -9.05 -8.25 7.33
C CYS A 219 -9.66 -7.66 6.06
N ALA A 220 -10.36 -8.48 5.30
CA ALA A 220 -11.13 -8.06 4.13
C ALA A 220 -12.39 -8.90 3.97
N VAL A 221 -13.39 -8.34 3.30
CA VAL A 221 -14.61 -9.05 2.90
C VAL A 221 -14.73 -8.97 1.39
N ALA A 222 -15.11 -10.07 0.75
CA ALA A 222 -15.39 -10.11 -0.68
C ALA A 222 -16.68 -10.86 -0.96
N ASP A 223 -17.37 -10.42 -2.01
CA ASP A 223 -18.57 -11.08 -2.56
C ASP A 223 -18.38 -11.22 -4.07
N PHE A 224 -18.10 -12.45 -4.50
CA PHE A 224 -18.00 -12.81 -5.91
C PHE A 224 -19.36 -13.34 -6.39
N LYS A 225 -20.01 -12.57 -7.26
CA LYS A 225 -21.33 -12.90 -7.77
C LYS A 225 -21.49 -12.46 -9.22
N ASP A 226 -22.21 -13.23 -10.03
CA ASP A 226 -22.56 -12.93 -11.42
C ASP A 226 -21.34 -12.56 -12.29
N GLY A 227 -20.19 -13.24 -12.04
CA GLY A 227 -18.93 -13.02 -12.75
C GLY A 227 -18.24 -11.68 -12.42
N GLY A 228 -18.64 -10.99 -11.36
CA GLY A 228 -18.00 -9.81 -10.80
C GLY A 228 -17.64 -10.00 -9.34
N CYS A 229 -16.88 -9.06 -8.77
CA CYS A 229 -16.48 -9.11 -7.37
C CYS A 229 -16.58 -7.74 -6.71
N THR A 230 -17.24 -7.67 -5.57
CA THR A 230 -17.18 -6.50 -4.69
C THR A 230 -16.27 -6.82 -3.51
N VAL A 231 -15.31 -5.96 -3.24
CA VAL A 231 -14.34 -6.15 -2.15
C VAL A 231 -14.34 -4.94 -1.22
N TRP A 232 -14.59 -5.19 0.05
CA TRP A 232 -14.46 -4.21 1.14
C TRP A 232 -13.09 -4.40 1.79
N SER A 233 -12.32 -3.33 1.84
CA SER A 233 -10.92 -3.39 2.22
C SER A 233 -10.46 -2.07 2.85
N ALA A 234 -9.51 -2.16 3.76
CA ALA A 234 -8.82 -1.00 4.33
C ALA A 234 -7.66 -0.49 3.43
N SER A 235 -7.65 -0.85 2.16
CA SER A 235 -6.56 -0.51 1.25
C SER A 235 -6.42 1.00 1.04
N GLN A 236 -5.20 1.50 1.14
CA GLN A 236 -4.82 2.87 0.76
C GLN A 236 -4.68 3.05 -0.76
N ALA A 237 -4.66 1.95 -1.52
CA ALA A 237 -4.39 1.91 -2.95
C ALA A 237 -5.48 1.12 -3.70
N THR A 238 -6.75 1.51 -3.54
CA THR A 238 -7.91 0.78 -4.07
C THR A 238 -7.86 0.55 -5.57
N HIS A 239 -7.37 1.50 -6.36
CA HIS A 239 -7.25 1.35 -7.82
C HIS A 239 -6.15 0.35 -8.22
N SER A 240 -4.98 0.40 -7.58
CA SER A 240 -3.92 -0.58 -7.82
C SER A 240 -4.36 -1.97 -7.37
N LEU A 241 -5.02 -2.08 -6.22
CA LEU A 241 -5.57 -3.33 -5.72
C LEU A 241 -6.64 -3.91 -6.66
N GLN A 242 -7.47 -3.09 -7.27
CA GLN A 242 -8.44 -3.51 -8.29
C GLN A 242 -7.75 -4.19 -9.48
N ALA A 243 -6.64 -3.63 -9.97
CA ALA A 243 -5.86 -4.21 -11.05
C ALA A 243 -5.22 -5.56 -10.64
N GLU A 244 -4.66 -5.63 -9.42
CA GLU A 244 -4.11 -6.88 -8.90
C GLU A 244 -5.19 -7.98 -8.72
N LEU A 245 -6.37 -7.61 -8.23
CA LEU A 245 -7.50 -8.55 -8.09
C LEU A 245 -8.00 -9.05 -9.43
N SER A 246 -7.97 -8.23 -10.48
CA SER A 246 -8.28 -8.66 -11.86
C SER A 246 -7.37 -9.82 -12.29
N THR A 247 -6.11 -9.75 -11.91
CA THR A 247 -5.15 -10.84 -12.17
C THR A 247 -5.44 -12.08 -11.32
N VAL A 248 -5.69 -11.93 -10.01
CA VAL A 248 -5.99 -13.04 -9.09
C VAL A 248 -7.24 -13.81 -9.51
N LEU A 249 -8.30 -13.07 -9.88
CA LEU A 249 -9.61 -13.61 -10.20
C LEU A 249 -9.77 -14.00 -11.68
N GLU A 250 -8.82 -13.60 -12.53
CA GLU A 250 -8.86 -13.82 -13.98
C GLU A 250 -10.11 -13.23 -14.64
N ILE A 251 -10.55 -12.04 -14.18
CA ILE A 251 -11.70 -11.30 -14.72
C ILE A 251 -11.32 -9.84 -15.05
N PRO A 252 -12.05 -9.16 -15.95
CA PRO A 252 -11.82 -7.74 -16.26
C PRO A 252 -11.93 -6.87 -15.00
N LYS A 253 -11.04 -5.89 -14.85
CA LYS A 253 -11.02 -5.00 -13.68
C LYS A 253 -12.31 -4.18 -13.53
N GLU A 254 -13.01 -3.91 -14.62
CA GLU A 254 -14.28 -3.21 -14.66
C GLU A 254 -15.41 -4.00 -13.97
N ARG A 255 -15.23 -5.31 -13.77
CA ARG A 255 -16.13 -6.19 -13.02
C ARG A 255 -15.78 -6.29 -11.54
N ILE A 256 -14.77 -5.53 -11.09
CA ILE A 256 -14.35 -5.50 -9.69
C ILE A 256 -14.66 -4.13 -9.11
N ARG A 257 -15.43 -4.12 -8.03
CA ARG A 257 -15.73 -2.93 -7.25
C ARG A 257 -14.97 -2.95 -5.94
N MET A 258 -14.15 -1.92 -5.70
CA MET A 258 -13.46 -1.72 -4.43
C MET A 258 -14.22 -0.72 -3.56
N ILE A 259 -14.47 -1.08 -2.31
CA ILE A 259 -15.11 -0.22 -1.31
C ILE A 259 -14.15 -0.10 -0.12
N TYR A 260 -13.73 1.13 0.15
CA TYR A 260 -12.88 1.42 1.31
C TYR A 260 -13.69 1.33 2.61
N VAL A 261 -13.13 0.63 3.59
CA VAL A 261 -13.61 0.59 4.97
C VAL A 261 -12.41 0.74 5.91
N ASP A 262 -12.51 1.58 6.92
CA ASP A 262 -11.41 1.81 7.87
C ASP A 262 -10.96 0.49 8.53
N GLY A 263 -9.65 0.26 8.53
CA GLY A 263 -9.02 -0.85 9.26
C GLY A 263 -8.52 -0.44 10.64
N ALA A 264 -8.19 -1.43 11.45
CA ALA A 264 -7.67 -1.24 12.80
C ALA A 264 -6.15 -0.92 12.82
N GLY A 265 -5.70 -0.02 12.00
CA GLY A 265 -4.32 0.40 11.82
C GLY A 265 -3.79 0.06 10.44
N CYS A 266 -2.74 0.75 10.02
CA CYS A 266 -2.15 0.60 8.70
C CYS A 266 -0.62 0.56 8.73
N TYR A 267 -0.01 1.67 9.09
CA TYR A 267 1.45 1.88 9.17
C TYR A 267 2.22 1.58 7.87
N GLY A 268 1.52 1.59 6.72
CA GLY A 268 2.04 1.32 5.39
C GLY A 268 1.58 -0.02 4.78
N ARG A 269 1.13 -1.01 5.60
CA ARG A 269 0.68 -2.32 5.14
C ARG A 269 -0.43 -2.24 4.09
N ASN A 270 -1.41 -1.36 4.31
CA ASN A 270 -2.60 -1.25 3.47
C ASN A 270 -2.32 -0.66 2.07
N GLY A 271 -1.06 -0.33 1.76
CA GLY A 271 -0.62 -0.10 0.39
C GLY A 271 -0.63 -1.38 -0.46
N HIS A 272 -0.54 -2.57 0.19
CA HIS A 272 -0.56 -3.91 -0.42
C HIS A 272 -1.41 -4.84 0.44
N GLU A 273 -2.71 -4.89 0.17
CA GLU A 273 -3.68 -5.67 0.96
C GLU A 273 -3.81 -7.11 0.46
N ASP A 274 -2.86 -7.96 0.83
CA ASP A 274 -2.87 -9.40 0.52
C ASP A 274 -4.15 -10.10 1.00
N CYS A 275 -4.68 -9.71 2.16
CA CYS A 275 -5.91 -10.28 2.71
C CYS A 275 -7.13 -10.05 1.80
N SER A 276 -7.13 -8.96 1.03
CA SER A 276 -8.17 -8.69 0.02
C SER A 276 -8.10 -9.67 -1.15
N GLY A 277 -6.89 -10.04 -1.57
CA GLY A 277 -6.68 -11.09 -2.56
C GLY A 277 -7.16 -12.44 -2.07
N ASP A 278 -6.86 -12.78 -0.81
CA ASP A 278 -7.34 -14.00 -0.18
C ASP A 278 -8.86 -14.04 -0.13
N ALA A 279 -9.51 -12.98 0.35
CA ALA A 279 -10.97 -12.91 0.47
C ALA A 279 -11.66 -13.04 -0.90
N ALA A 280 -11.15 -12.34 -1.90
CA ALA A 280 -11.70 -12.35 -3.25
C ALA A 280 -11.62 -13.75 -3.89
N LEU A 281 -10.44 -14.40 -3.80
CA LEU A 281 -10.25 -15.73 -4.37
C LEU A 281 -11.05 -16.80 -3.62
N VAL A 282 -11.11 -16.74 -2.28
CA VAL A 282 -11.94 -17.67 -1.50
C VAL A 282 -13.41 -17.47 -1.84
N SER A 283 -13.91 -16.24 -1.93
CA SER A 283 -15.29 -15.94 -2.30
C SER A 283 -15.63 -16.50 -3.69
N GLN A 284 -14.75 -16.35 -4.68
CA GLN A 284 -14.90 -16.94 -6.01
C GLN A 284 -15.00 -18.48 -5.95
N LEU A 285 -14.15 -19.12 -5.16
CA LEU A 285 -14.10 -20.59 -5.07
C LEU A 285 -15.26 -21.19 -4.27
N VAL A 286 -15.91 -20.40 -3.42
CA VAL A 286 -17.04 -20.83 -2.59
C VAL A 286 -18.39 -20.42 -3.19
N GLY A 287 -18.45 -19.31 -3.93
CA GLY A 287 -19.68 -18.74 -4.47
C GLY A 287 -20.55 -18.04 -3.42
N ALA A 288 -19.96 -17.45 -2.40
CA ALA A 288 -20.65 -16.77 -1.32
C ALA A 288 -19.80 -15.59 -0.79
N PRO A 289 -20.41 -14.61 -0.09
CA PRO A 289 -19.65 -13.58 0.61
C PRO A 289 -18.74 -14.20 1.66
N VAL A 290 -17.46 -13.78 1.70
CA VAL A 290 -16.47 -14.34 2.64
C VAL A 290 -15.69 -13.21 3.29
N ARG A 291 -15.55 -13.32 4.64
CA ARG A 291 -14.53 -12.59 5.39
C ARG A 291 -13.28 -13.46 5.51
N VAL A 292 -12.15 -12.94 5.11
CA VAL A 292 -10.84 -13.42 5.53
C VAL A 292 -10.28 -12.48 6.57
N GLN A 293 -9.83 -13.01 7.68
CA GLN A 293 -9.07 -12.29 8.69
C GLN A 293 -7.84 -13.12 9.03
N TRP A 294 -6.70 -12.48 8.97
CA TRP A 294 -5.45 -13.11 9.38
C TRP A 294 -5.35 -13.20 10.90
N MET A 295 -4.59 -14.14 11.39
CA MET A 295 -4.16 -14.16 12.79
C MET A 295 -2.84 -13.39 12.94
N ARG A 296 -2.46 -13.06 14.15
CA ARG A 296 -1.19 -12.34 14.38
C ARG A 296 0.03 -13.14 13.88
N ALA A 297 0.01 -14.45 13.96
CA ALA A 297 1.05 -15.31 13.41
C ALA A 297 1.15 -15.21 11.88
N ASP A 298 -0.01 -15.10 11.18
CA ASP A 298 -0.04 -14.90 9.74
C ASP A 298 0.55 -13.53 9.36
N GLU A 299 0.23 -12.48 10.13
CA GLU A 299 0.81 -11.15 9.95
C GLU A 299 2.33 -11.20 10.05
N HIS A 300 2.86 -11.76 11.14
CA HIS A 300 4.31 -11.82 11.34
C HIS A 300 5.02 -12.71 10.32
N GLY A 301 4.38 -13.79 9.88
CA GLY A 301 4.95 -14.70 8.88
C GLY A 301 4.86 -14.18 7.45
N TRP A 302 3.75 -13.56 7.08
CA TRP A 302 3.38 -13.35 5.67
C TRP A 302 3.13 -11.90 5.26
N ASP A 303 2.95 -10.99 6.22
CA ASP A 303 2.90 -9.56 5.94
C ASP A 303 4.22 -9.12 5.25
N PRO A 304 4.17 -8.40 4.12
CA PRO A 304 5.37 -7.86 3.51
C PRO A 304 6.11 -6.96 4.51
N LYS A 305 7.42 -7.11 4.61
CA LYS A 305 8.23 -6.37 5.58
C LYS A 305 8.68 -5.02 5.00
N SER A 306 9.07 -4.08 5.88
CA SER A 306 9.81 -2.92 5.39
C SER A 306 11.07 -3.37 4.66
N PRO A 307 11.45 -2.71 3.55
CA PRO A 307 12.69 -3.04 2.87
C PRO A 307 13.88 -2.77 3.80
N PRO A 308 14.74 -3.77 4.04
CA PRO A 308 16.00 -3.52 4.73
C PRO A 308 16.87 -2.58 3.89
N THR A 309 17.62 -1.73 4.56
CA THR A 309 18.52 -0.80 3.91
C THR A 309 19.88 -0.88 4.59
N LEU A 310 20.93 -0.91 3.80
CA LEU A 310 22.29 -0.80 4.27
C LEU A 310 22.86 0.50 3.72
N VAL A 311 23.50 1.30 4.58
CA VAL A 311 24.05 2.61 4.23
C VAL A 311 25.50 2.67 4.65
N ASP A 312 26.40 2.82 3.68
CA ASP A 312 27.81 3.10 3.92
C ASP A 312 28.06 4.59 3.77
N MET A 313 28.67 5.19 4.76
CA MET A 313 28.98 6.61 4.78
C MET A 313 30.47 6.84 4.99
N GLU A 314 31.01 7.84 4.31
CA GLU A 314 32.39 8.28 4.47
C GLU A 314 32.45 9.79 4.39
N ALA A 315 33.09 10.40 5.39
CA ALA A 315 33.38 11.83 5.43
C ALA A 315 34.88 12.09 5.43
N GLY A 316 35.32 13.09 4.70
CA GLY A 316 36.66 13.64 4.76
C GLY A 316 36.65 15.00 5.46
N LEU A 317 37.54 15.19 6.43
CA LEU A 317 37.72 16.44 7.13
C LEU A 317 39.07 17.06 6.77
N ASP A 318 39.14 18.38 6.71
CA ASP A 318 40.39 19.11 6.57
C ASP A 318 41.16 19.21 7.93
N ALA A 319 42.31 19.90 7.95
CA ALA A 319 43.11 20.05 9.15
C ALA A 319 42.42 20.88 10.26
N SER A 320 41.39 21.65 9.93
CA SER A 320 40.59 22.41 10.88
C SER A 320 39.38 21.63 11.41
N GLY A 321 39.14 20.40 10.90
CA GLY A 321 38.02 19.58 11.26
C GLY A 321 36.73 19.86 10.45
N MET A 322 36.80 20.68 9.40
CA MET A 322 35.65 20.99 8.54
C MET A 322 35.46 19.89 7.50
N PRO A 323 34.20 19.44 7.28
CA PRO A 323 33.90 18.47 6.23
C PRO A 323 34.17 19.03 4.83
N VAL A 324 35.07 18.40 4.09
CA VAL A 324 35.42 18.74 2.71
C VAL A 324 34.94 17.71 1.70
N ALA A 325 34.51 16.53 2.17
CA ALA A 325 34.02 15.47 1.35
C ALA A 325 32.95 14.67 2.10
N TRP A 326 31.86 14.31 1.39
CA TRP A 326 30.78 13.49 1.93
C TRP A 326 30.34 12.48 0.89
N ARG A 327 30.46 11.18 1.21
CA ARG A 327 30.00 10.07 0.36
C ARG A 327 29.04 9.19 1.12
N SER A 328 27.91 8.87 0.50
CA SER A 328 26.94 7.91 1.01
C SER A 328 26.52 6.92 -0.09
N GLU A 329 26.50 5.64 0.24
CA GLU A 329 26.16 4.53 -0.64
C GLU A 329 25.03 3.72 0.00
N PHE A 330 23.91 3.62 -0.69
CA PHE A 330 22.70 2.94 -0.24
C PHE A 330 22.52 1.63 -0.98
N PHE A 331 22.38 0.52 -0.25
CA PHE A 331 22.04 -0.78 -0.80
C PHE A 331 20.58 -1.08 -0.48
N ILE A 332 19.72 -1.03 -1.48
CA ILE A 332 18.26 -1.17 -1.33
C ILE A 332 17.71 -2.16 -2.32
N ALA A 333 16.61 -2.86 -1.93
CA ALA A 333 15.90 -3.72 -2.85
C ALA A 333 15.39 -2.93 -4.06
N GLN A 334 15.41 -3.54 -5.24
CA GLN A 334 14.81 -2.97 -6.43
C GLN A 334 13.47 -3.62 -6.72
N ALA A 335 12.45 -2.80 -7.09
CA ALA A 335 11.35 -3.26 -7.91
C ALA A 335 11.82 -3.38 -9.35
N ASN A 336 11.51 -4.48 -9.97
CA ASN A 336 11.61 -4.61 -11.42
C ASN A 336 10.40 -3.95 -12.08
N GLY A 337 10.19 -2.63 -11.87
CA GLY A 337 9.13 -1.95 -12.53
C GLY A 337 8.23 -1.06 -11.66
N THR A 338 6.95 -1.01 -11.99
CA THR A 338 5.93 -0.17 -11.36
C THR A 338 5.29 -0.85 -10.15
N LEU A 339 4.44 -0.14 -9.41
CA LEU A 339 3.59 -0.70 -8.34
C LEU A 339 2.74 -1.90 -8.80
N GLU A 340 2.48 -2.00 -10.10
CA GLU A 340 1.72 -3.08 -10.74
C GLU A 340 2.46 -4.44 -10.71
N GLU A 341 3.75 -4.44 -10.43
CA GLU A 341 4.58 -5.66 -10.38
C GLU A 341 4.72 -6.27 -8.99
N PHE A 342 4.01 -5.76 -7.99
CA PHE A 342 3.97 -6.35 -6.66
C PHE A 342 2.78 -7.31 -6.54
N PRO A 343 2.98 -8.62 -6.77
CA PRO A 343 1.86 -9.56 -6.79
C PRO A 343 1.31 -9.80 -5.39
N LEU A 344 0.00 -9.84 -5.27
CA LEU A 344 -0.68 -10.33 -4.08
C LEU A 344 -0.27 -11.79 -3.80
N LEU A 345 -0.17 -12.14 -2.53
CA LEU A 345 0.17 -13.49 -2.11
C LEU A 345 -0.80 -14.55 -2.67
N ALA A 346 -2.09 -14.19 -2.80
CA ALA A 346 -3.09 -15.03 -3.44
C ALA A 346 -2.75 -15.35 -4.91
N ALA A 347 -2.22 -14.38 -5.67
CA ALA A 347 -1.79 -14.61 -7.05
C ALA A 347 -0.60 -15.57 -7.13
N VAL A 348 0.38 -15.41 -6.25
CA VAL A 348 1.57 -16.25 -6.20
C VAL A 348 1.19 -17.69 -5.87
N LEU A 349 0.41 -17.89 -4.80
CA LEU A 349 0.04 -19.23 -4.31
C LEU A 349 -0.99 -19.91 -5.21
N SER A 350 -1.80 -19.18 -5.95
CA SER A 350 -2.76 -19.75 -6.90
C SER A 350 -2.17 -20.10 -8.27
N GLY A 351 -0.85 -19.93 -8.46
CA GLY A 351 -0.16 -20.29 -9.69
C GLY A 351 -0.25 -19.24 -10.80
N VAL A 352 -0.78 -18.07 -10.54
CA VAL A 352 -0.71 -16.90 -11.43
C VAL A 352 0.70 -16.34 -11.33
N LYS A 353 1.60 -16.81 -12.18
CA LYS A 353 3.03 -16.50 -12.13
C LYS A 353 3.30 -15.01 -12.21
N ARG A 354 3.60 -14.39 -11.09
CA ARG A 354 4.24 -13.09 -11.02
C ARG A 354 5.32 -13.11 -9.94
N LYS A 355 6.47 -12.58 -10.26
CA LYS A 355 7.53 -12.26 -9.32
C LYS A 355 7.73 -10.77 -9.36
N GLY A 356 7.78 -10.11 -8.24
CA GLY A 356 8.07 -8.70 -8.14
C GLY A 356 8.40 -8.30 -6.71
N HIS A 357 9.10 -7.20 -6.56
CA HIS A 357 9.47 -6.63 -5.28
C HIS A 357 9.05 -5.16 -5.28
N TYR A 358 8.48 -4.72 -4.18
CA TYR A 358 8.25 -3.30 -3.99
C TYR A 358 9.52 -2.62 -3.49
N THR A 359 9.95 -1.56 -4.18
CA THR A 359 11.09 -0.77 -3.74
C THR A 359 10.71 0.58 -3.21
N GLY A 360 9.60 1.14 -3.67
CA GLY A 360 9.27 2.52 -3.39
C GLY A 360 10.41 3.48 -3.69
N ASN A 361 10.26 4.70 -3.21
CA ASN A 361 11.30 5.72 -3.27
C ASN A 361 12.18 5.65 -2.01
N LEU A 362 12.88 4.53 -1.82
CA LEU A 362 13.67 4.28 -0.62
C LEU A 362 14.88 5.23 -0.47
N GLN A 363 15.30 5.88 -1.56
CA GLN A 363 16.34 6.91 -1.55
C GLN A 363 15.83 8.31 -1.16
N LYS A 364 14.56 8.49 -0.89
CA LYS A 364 14.03 9.79 -0.44
C LYS A 364 14.71 10.22 0.85
N ASN A 365 15.07 11.48 0.94
CA ASN A 365 15.85 12.07 2.03
C ASN A 365 17.29 11.48 2.17
N ALA A 366 17.83 10.85 1.11
CA ALA A 366 19.24 10.56 1.03
C ALA A 366 20.07 11.85 0.79
N ASP A 367 19.42 12.93 0.41
CA ASP A 367 20.02 14.23 0.22
C ASP A 367 20.30 14.85 1.58
N VAL A 368 21.56 15.20 1.84
CA VAL A 368 21.92 15.97 3.04
C VAL A 368 21.50 17.43 2.87
N LEU A 369 21.07 18.05 3.97
CA LEU A 369 20.65 19.46 3.98
C LEU A 369 21.83 20.45 3.98
N TYR A 370 23.05 19.94 4.11
CA TYR A 370 24.27 20.73 4.14
C TYR A 370 24.91 20.82 2.76
N GLN A 371 25.58 21.91 2.48
CA GLN A 371 26.39 22.07 1.27
C GLN A 371 27.82 21.65 1.55
N PHE A 372 28.24 20.56 0.93
CA PHE A 372 29.63 20.12 0.97
C PHE A 372 30.32 20.43 -0.37
N PRO A 373 31.62 20.84 -0.38
CA PRO A 373 32.33 21.09 -1.63
C PRO A 373 32.37 19.88 -2.56
N ASN A 374 32.51 18.69 -1.96
CA ASN A 374 32.53 17.44 -2.68
C ASN A 374 31.52 16.46 -2.03
N ILE A 375 30.47 16.11 -2.77
CA ILE A 375 29.43 15.20 -2.29
C ILE A 375 29.07 14.18 -3.38
N GLN A 376 28.90 12.94 -2.95
CA GLN A 376 28.34 11.88 -3.80
C GLN A 376 27.38 11.02 -2.98
N THR A 377 26.16 10.92 -3.46
CA THR A 377 25.15 9.95 -2.97
C THR A 377 24.82 8.98 -4.09
N GLU A 378 25.09 7.70 -3.87
CA GLU A 378 24.83 6.63 -4.81
C GLU A 378 23.90 5.58 -4.24
N VAL A 379 23.02 5.06 -5.08
CA VAL A 379 22.05 4.02 -4.74
C VAL A 379 22.33 2.78 -5.56
N HIS A 380 22.66 1.69 -4.89
CA HIS A 380 22.82 0.36 -5.47
C HIS A 380 21.48 -0.38 -5.37
N ARG A 381 20.77 -0.52 -6.48
CA ARG A 381 19.50 -1.23 -6.53
C ARG A 381 19.76 -2.71 -6.72
N LEU A 382 19.46 -3.49 -5.71
CA LEU A 382 19.69 -4.93 -5.68
C LEU A 382 18.61 -5.63 -6.50
N ALA A 383 19.01 -6.60 -7.32
CA ALA A 383 18.13 -7.29 -8.26
C ALA A 383 17.08 -8.20 -7.60
N ASP A 384 17.29 -8.57 -6.35
CA ASP A 384 16.42 -9.49 -5.62
C ASP A 384 16.36 -9.13 -4.12
N THR A 385 15.50 -9.81 -3.40
CA THR A 385 15.37 -9.76 -1.95
C THR A 385 14.91 -11.12 -1.44
N ALA A 386 15.40 -11.51 -0.26
CA ALA A 386 15.08 -12.79 0.34
C ALA A 386 13.62 -12.93 0.78
N PHE A 387 12.87 -11.84 0.87
CA PHE A 387 11.48 -11.83 1.34
C PHE A 387 10.68 -10.71 0.68
N ARG A 388 9.37 -10.78 0.83
CA ARG A 388 8.45 -9.76 0.29
C ARG A 388 8.60 -8.46 1.08
N THR A 389 8.71 -7.35 0.36
CA THR A 389 8.85 -6.02 0.94
C THR A 389 7.67 -5.12 0.58
N SER A 390 7.33 -4.19 1.45
CA SER A 390 6.29 -3.17 1.25
C SER A 390 6.63 -1.89 2.02
N HIS A 391 5.82 -0.88 1.83
CA HIS A 391 5.96 0.37 2.57
C HIS A 391 5.81 0.15 4.08
N LEU A 392 6.76 0.64 4.85
CA LEU A 392 6.53 0.92 6.26
C LEU A 392 6.36 2.43 6.44
N ARG A 393 5.62 2.86 7.45
CA ARG A 393 5.48 4.28 7.83
C ARG A 393 6.82 5.00 7.74
N THR A 394 6.84 6.19 7.10
CA THR A 394 8.04 6.94 6.71
C THR A 394 8.92 6.22 5.66
N PRO A 395 8.35 5.69 4.56
CA PRO A 395 9.09 4.86 3.60
C PRO A 395 10.28 5.61 3.02
N GLY A 396 11.46 5.03 3.17
CA GLY A 396 12.74 5.57 2.71
C GLY A 396 13.28 6.78 3.48
N ARG A 397 12.50 7.37 4.39
CA ARG A 397 12.91 8.61 5.06
C ARG A 397 13.57 8.37 6.40
N MET A 398 13.03 7.49 7.22
CA MET A 398 13.52 7.26 8.57
C MET A 398 14.98 6.80 8.57
N GLN A 399 15.26 5.74 7.82
CA GLN A 399 16.62 5.19 7.72
C GLN A 399 17.64 6.18 7.13
N ASN A 400 17.21 6.95 6.11
CA ASN A 400 18.09 7.88 5.42
C ASN A 400 18.34 9.17 6.22
N THR A 401 17.42 9.51 7.14
CA THR A 401 17.57 10.69 8.02
C THR A 401 18.37 10.34 9.28
N PHE A 402 18.37 9.06 9.68
CA PHE A 402 19.13 8.58 10.83
C PHE A 402 20.64 8.52 10.53
N ALA A 403 21.01 8.02 9.36
CA ALA A 403 22.40 7.94 8.92
C ALA A 403 22.96 9.32 8.54
#